data_95faedefdd0d8c658147e3f064bdb075
#
_entry.id   95faedefdd0d8c658147e3f064bdb075
#
_cell.length_a   1.000
_cell.length_b   1.000
_cell.length_c   1.000
_cell.angle_alpha   90.00
_cell.angle_beta   90.00
_cell.angle_gamma   90.00
#
_symmetry.space_group_name_H-M   'P 1'
#
loop_
_entity.id
_entity.type
_entity.pdbx_description
1 polymer ?
#
loop_
_entity_poly.entity_id
_entity_poly.type
_entity_poly.pdbx_seq_one_letter_code
_entity_poly.pdbx_strand_id
1 'polypeptide(L)'
;MEVIQNNISLSINDKDLANIKKLRELVKEELTPYYDTDFNLLRWLQGHHNNFDEIVPKLKSHLAMRKSNFKLDSIADGPRNNPVHSYWESGLTCEAELTPNCIVNVEQTGANDYWGILHKFSLNEILMARIYDLETMLRKIMEKEKETGHQHSIMYIMDLSGLHFDSNLITMLRGALRSLSTFITEHYVELIRSFVLVNAPEFISMIWSIAKPLLPEKTRQKVIIMGASHWRKEILEMATPKALPAFWNESSENRKQGRSGSMVNSWGPGASELNRSKPVDRNSLYKSDPKQTVASGYYKQLNVSPGKSSYVDLKVEKFETDGHFSFGFYFVEDEKSNQWKMIYPRLNHIPGPTYVPMSGQHKSEMTGIYRLFFSNEHSWFHVLKIRYRIQSNLNKEEE
;
A
#
# COMPACT_ATOMS: atom_id res chain seq x y z
N MET A 1 -26.56 -13.06 10.97
CA MET A 1 -25.29 -12.30 10.93
C MET A 1 -25.50 -11.01 11.72
N GLU A 2 -24.91 -10.89 12.90
CA GLU A 2 -24.86 -9.60 13.58
C GLU A 2 -23.90 -8.73 12.76
N VAL A 3 -24.48 -7.79 12.05
CA VAL A 3 -23.74 -6.66 11.47
C VAL A 3 -23.09 -5.95 12.65
N ILE A 4 -21.77 -6.01 12.73
CA ILE A 4 -21.00 -5.23 13.68
C ILE A 4 -21.23 -3.77 13.33
N GLN A 5 -22.33 -3.20 13.82
CA GLN A 5 -22.52 -1.77 13.94
C GLN A 5 -21.54 -1.30 15.02
N ASN A 6 -20.26 -1.19 14.66
CA ASN A 6 -19.38 -0.33 15.41
C ASN A 6 -19.98 1.08 15.26
N ASN A 7 -20.68 1.55 16.28
CA ASN A 7 -21.10 2.94 16.44
C ASN A 7 -19.83 3.81 16.46
N ILE A 8 -19.29 4.11 15.29
CA ILE A 8 -18.31 5.18 15.14
C ILE A 8 -19.14 6.43 15.39
N SER A 9 -18.87 7.14 16.48
CA SER A 9 -19.42 8.47 16.70
C SER A 9 -19.08 9.31 15.48
N LEU A 10 -20.06 9.72 14.73
CA LEU A 10 -19.90 10.43 13.45
C LEU A 10 -19.40 11.86 13.67
N SER A 11 -19.56 12.39 14.89
CA SER A 11 -19.08 13.70 15.34
C SER A 11 -18.02 13.52 16.43
N ILE A 12 -17.04 14.43 16.43
CA ILE A 12 -15.97 14.45 17.43
C ILE A 12 -16.55 14.93 18.76
N ASN A 13 -16.42 14.13 19.81
CA ASN A 13 -16.85 14.52 21.16
C ASN A 13 -15.75 15.32 21.89
N ASP A 14 -16.10 15.96 23.02
CA ASP A 14 -15.19 16.84 23.78
C ASP A 14 -13.92 16.12 24.26
N LYS A 15 -14.02 14.84 24.63
CA LYS A 15 -12.86 14.03 25.04
C LYS A 15 -11.91 13.79 23.87
N ASP A 16 -12.47 13.48 22.70
CA ASP A 16 -11.67 13.28 21.48
C ASP A 16 -11.01 14.58 21.05
N LEU A 17 -11.72 15.72 21.11
CA LEU A 17 -11.16 17.05 20.84
C LEU A 17 -9.98 17.37 21.77
N ALA A 18 -10.09 17.08 23.07
CA ALA A 18 -9.00 17.28 24.01
C ALA A 18 -7.78 16.41 23.66
N ASN A 19 -8.00 15.15 23.30
CA ASN A 19 -6.93 14.23 22.89
C ASN A 19 -6.29 14.65 21.56
N ILE A 20 -7.07 15.08 20.58
CA ILE A 20 -6.59 15.62 19.30
C ILE A 20 -5.69 16.81 19.54
N LYS A 21 -6.12 17.77 20.37
CA LYS A 21 -5.33 18.96 20.72
C LYS A 21 -4.01 18.57 21.38
N LYS A 22 -4.03 17.62 22.31
CA LYS A 22 -2.81 17.10 22.94
C LYS A 22 -1.88 16.44 21.93
N LEU A 23 -2.40 15.58 21.05
CA LEU A 23 -1.61 14.91 20.03
C LEU A 23 -0.98 15.91 19.06
N ARG A 24 -1.75 16.91 18.60
CA ARG A 24 -1.29 17.98 17.72
C ARG A 24 -0.07 18.71 18.31
N GLU A 25 -0.12 19.07 19.59
CA GLU A 25 1.02 19.74 20.25
C GLU A 25 2.26 18.84 20.32
N LEU A 26 2.11 17.53 20.53
CA LEU A 26 3.23 16.59 20.63
C LEU A 26 3.96 16.35 19.29
N VAL A 27 3.30 16.64 18.16
CA VAL A 27 3.84 16.38 16.80
C VAL A 27 3.83 17.65 15.92
N LYS A 28 3.61 18.84 16.50
CA LYS A 28 3.41 20.09 15.75
C LYS A 28 4.54 20.45 14.78
N GLU A 29 5.78 20.12 15.12
CA GLU A 29 6.96 20.43 14.30
C GLU A 29 7.04 19.56 13.06
N GLU A 30 6.47 18.36 13.12
CA GLU A 30 6.43 17.40 12.01
C GLU A 30 5.17 17.53 11.16
N LEU A 31 4.06 18.07 11.71
CA LEU A 31 2.81 18.22 10.98
C LEU A 31 2.97 19.08 9.72
N THR A 32 2.30 18.67 8.66
CA THR A 32 2.14 19.47 7.45
C THR A 32 0.77 20.12 7.43
N PRO A 33 0.61 21.31 6.83
CA PRO A 33 -0.70 21.97 6.75
C PRO A 33 -1.78 21.12 6.06
N TYR A 34 -1.35 20.26 5.12
CA TYR A 34 -2.25 19.32 4.43
C TYR A 34 -2.78 18.23 5.36
N TYR A 35 -1.91 17.64 6.18
CA TYR A 35 -2.28 16.49 7.01
C TYR A 35 -2.89 16.89 8.36
N ASP A 36 -2.70 18.15 8.80
CA ASP A 36 -3.21 18.67 10.08
C ASP A 36 -4.72 18.88 10.03
N THR A 37 -5.46 17.78 10.14
CA THR A 37 -6.91 17.80 10.34
C THR A 37 -7.30 17.03 11.60
N ASP A 38 -8.42 17.41 12.22
CA ASP A 38 -8.92 16.73 13.41
C ASP A 38 -9.19 15.25 13.14
N PHE A 39 -9.74 14.91 11.98
CA PHE A 39 -10.05 13.53 11.63
C PHE A 39 -8.80 12.69 11.34
N ASN A 40 -7.76 13.25 10.73
CA ASN A 40 -6.50 12.53 10.55
C ASN A 40 -5.86 12.19 11.90
N LEU A 41 -5.84 13.13 12.84
CA LEU A 41 -5.31 12.88 14.20
C LEU A 41 -6.21 11.92 14.99
N LEU A 42 -7.54 12.04 14.83
CA LEU A 42 -8.50 11.12 15.45
C LEU A 42 -8.28 9.66 15.03
N ARG A 43 -7.98 9.41 13.74
CA ARG A 43 -7.67 8.05 13.25
C ARG A 43 -6.51 7.41 14.02
N TRP A 44 -5.45 8.16 14.30
CA TRP A 44 -4.32 7.68 15.09
C TRP A 44 -4.73 7.35 16.52
N LEU A 45 -5.55 8.21 17.15
CA LEU A 45 -6.08 7.98 18.50
C LEU A 45 -6.95 6.72 18.56
N GLN A 46 -7.87 6.56 17.62
CA GLN A 46 -8.75 5.38 17.51
C GLN A 46 -7.94 4.10 17.23
N GLY A 47 -7.01 4.17 16.26
CA GLY A 47 -6.20 3.03 15.83
C GLY A 47 -5.30 2.46 16.93
N HIS A 48 -4.89 3.29 17.89
CA HIS A 48 -3.99 2.93 18.98
C HIS A 48 -4.61 3.13 20.38
N HIS A 49 -5.94 3.15 20.50
CA HIS A 49 -6.65 3.23 21.77
C HIS A 49 -6.19 4.39 22.68
N ASN A 50 -5.89 5.55 22.09
CA ASN A 50 -5.36 6.74 22.78
C ASN A 50 -4.03 6.51 23.53
N ASN A 51 -3.23 5.52 23.13
CA ASN A 51 -1.92 5.29 23.71
C ASN A 51 -0.87 6.23 23.09
N PHE A 52 -0.62 7.37 23.70
CA PHE A 52 0.28 8.40 23.18
C PHE A 52 1.73 7.94 23.07
N ASP A 53 2.20 7.04 23.95
CA ASP A 53 3.56 6.51 23.91
C ASP A 53 3.79 5.66 22.66
N GLU A 54 2.75 5.03 22.15
CA GLU A 54 2.76 4.28 20.90
C GLU A 54 2.51 5.19 19.69
N ILE A 55 1.55 6.11 19.78
CA ILE A 55 1.13 6.97 18.66
C ILE A 55 2.25 7.91 18.25
N VAL A 56 2.84 8.63 19.21
CA VAL A 56 3.76 9.74 18.90
C VAL A 56 4.94 9.30 18.04
N PRO A 57 5.70 8.25 18.37
CA PRO A 57 6.83 7.82 17.53
C PRO A 57 6.38 7.30 16.16
N LYS A 58 5.25 6.59 16.07
CA LYS A 58 4.71 6.09 14.80
C LYS A 58 4.21 7.22 13.90
N LEU A 59 3.46 8.17 14.47
CA LEU A 59 2.97 9.33 13.74
C LEU A 59 4.12 10.21 13.26
N LYS A 60 5.14 10.46 14.08
CA LYS A 60 6.35 11.19 13.65
C LYS A 60 7.06 10.50 12.49
N SER A 61 7.17 9.16 12.53
CA SER A 61 7.72 8.38 11.41
C SER A 61 6.89 8.53 10.14
N HIS A 62 5.55 8.48 10.25
CA HIS A 62 4.65 8.73 9.12
C HIS A 62 4.78 10.16 8.57
N LEU A 63 4.84 11.17 9.43
CA LEU A 63 5.00 12.56 9.03
C LEU A 63 6.37 12.83 8.37
N ALA A 64 7.43 12.17 8.84
CA ALA A 64 8.73 12.20 8.17
C ALA A 64 8.66 11.57 6.77
N MET A 65 7.94 10.45 6.62
CA MET A 65 7.68 9.84 5.32
C MET A 65 6.91 10.80 4.40
N ARG A 66 5.91 11.54 4.90
CA ARG A 66 5.16 12.51 4.10
C ARG A 66 6.05 13.60 3.51
N LYS A 67 7.05 14.08 4.29
CA LYS A 67 8.02 15.11 3.89
C LYS A 67 9.20 14.59 3.07
N SER A 68 9.35 13.27 2.96
CA SER A 68 10.45 12.63 2.22
C SER A 68 10.30 12.83 0.70
N ASN A 69 11.17 12.19 -0.07
CA ASN A 69 11.09 12.17 -1.54
C ASN A 69 9.75 11.65 -2.09
N PHE A 70 8.93 11.03 -1.26
CA PHE A 70 7.59 10.60 -1.66
C PHE A 70 6.61 11.76 -1.81
N LYS A 71 6.83 12.88 -1.09
CA LYS A 71 5.97 14.08 -1.17
C LYS A 71 4.48 13.73 -1.10
N LEU A 72 4.08 12.98 -0.06
CA LEU A 72 2.75 12.37 0.01
C LEU A 72 1.63 13.39 -0.07
N ASP A 73 1.83 14.60 0.47
CA ASP A 73 0.82 15.66 0.45
C ASP A 73 0.41 16.11 -0.96
N SER A 74 1.26 15.87 -1.95
CA SER A 74 1.05 16.25 -3.36
C SER A 74 1.12 15.10 -4.36
N ILE A 75 1.39 13.87 -3.93
CA ILE A 75 1.53 12.73 -4.84
C ILE A 75 0.27 12.48 -5.69
N ALA A 76 -0.91 12.71 -5.11
CA ALA A 76 -2.19 12.55 -5.79
C ALA A 76 -2.63 13.80 -6.60
N ASP A 77 -1.80 14.87 -6.70
CA ASP A 77 -2.08 16.02 -7.60
C ASP A 77 -1.93 15.65 -9.07
N GLY A 78 -1.02 14.72 -9.35
CA GLY A 78 -0.78 14.20 -10.68
C GLY A 78 -1.78 13.12 -11.11
N PRO A 79 -1.77 12.77 -12.40
CA PRO A 79 -2.62 11.71 -12.91
C PRO A 79 -2.17 10.32 -12.42
N ARG A 80 -3.10 9.37 -12.38
CA ARG A 80 -2.84 7.95 -12.10
C ARG A 80 -2.16 7.28 -13.30
N ASN A 81 -0.90 7.59 -13.52
CA ASN A 81 -0.14 7.19 -14.71
C ASN A 81 1.07 6.28 -14.43
N ASN A 82 1.23 5.78 -13.20
CA ASN A 82 2.27 4.81 -12.92
C ASN A 82 2.05 3.55 -13.79
N PRO A 83 3.08 3.03 -14.49
CA PRO A 83 2.94 1.87 -15.37
C PRO A 83 2.34 0.62 -14.72
N VAL A 84 2.51 0.45 -13.41
CA VAL A 84 1.92 -0.65 -12.63
C VAL A 84 0.39 -0.59 -12.65
N HIS A 85 -0.20 0.60 -12.68
CA HIS A 85 -1.63 0.80 -12.57
C HIS A 85 -2.45 0.13 -13.68
N SER A 86 -1.89 -0.02 -14.89
CA SER A 86 -2.59 -0.72 -15.98
C SER A 86 -2.70 -2.23 -15.77
N TYR A 87 -1.91 -2.78 -14.83
CA TYR A 87 -1.92 -4.19 -14.46
C TYR A 87 -2.52 -4.42 -13.06
N TRP A 88 -2.74 -3.35 -12.34
CA TRP A 88 -3.34 -3.35 -11.01
C TRP A 88 -4.44 -2.30 -10.96
N GLU A 89 -5.56 -2.63 -11.60
CA GLU A 89 -6.69 -1.73 -11.64
C GLU A 89 -7.46 -1.78 -10.32
N SER A 90 -7.61 -0.63 -9.75
CA SER A 90 -8.49 -0.33 -8.63
C SER A 90 -9.01 1.09 -8.78
N GLY A 91 -10.07 1.43 -8.11
CA GLY A 91 -10.56 2.80 -8.17
C GLY A 91 -11.64 3.10 -7.15
N LEU A 92 -11.66 4.38 -6.75
CA LEU A 92 -12.77 4.95 -6.02
C LEU A 92 -13.98 5.10 -6.94
N THR A 93 -15.13 4.81 -6.39
CA THR A 93 -16.41 5.03 -7.08
C THR A 93 -17.16 6.20 -6.47
N CYS A 94 -18.06 5.95 -5.53
CA CYS A 94 -18.78 6.99 -4.81
C CYS A 94 -19.13 6.53 -3.38
N GLU A 95 -19.95 7.30 -2.69
CA GLU A 95 -20.46 6.93 -1.36
C GLU A 95 -21.30 5.65 -1.44
N ALA A 96 -21.14 4.79 -0.45
CA ALA A 96 -21.85 3.51 -0.37
C ALA A 96 -23.36 3.70 -0.16
N GLU A 97 -23.78 4.84 0.38
CA GLU A 97 -25.15 5.25 0.74
C GLU A 97 -25.81 4.37 1.82
N LEU A 98 -25.68 3.05 1.76
CA LEU A 98 -26.20 2.12 2.78
C LEU A 98 -25.26 1.90 3.95
N THR A 99 -23.99 2.23 3.80
CA THR A 99 -23.00 2.28 4.87
C THR A 99 -22.64 3.75 5.08
N PRO A 100 -23.11 4.39 6.18
CA PRO A 100 -22.90 5.82 6.39
C PRO A 100 -21.42 6.23 6.41
N ASN A 101 -21.10 7.38 5.82
CA ASN A 101 -19.77 7.99 5.74
C ASN A 101 -18.69 7.03 5.21
N CYS A 102 -19.06 6.28 4.20
CA CYS A 102 -18.19 5.29 3.62
C CYS A 102 -18.11 5.47 2.10
N ILE A 103 -16.90 5.61 1.56
CA ILE A 103 -16.65 5.69 0.12
C ILE A 103 -16.16 4.32 -0.35
N VAL A 104 -16.68 3.88 -1.47
CA VAL A 104 -16.33 2.56 -2.04
C VAL A 104 -15.06 2.69 -2.89
N ASN A 105 -14.13 1.76 -2.68
CA ASN A 105 -13.02 1.46 -3.59
C ASN A 105 -13.13 0.01 -4.04
N VAL A 106 -12.98 -0.23 -5.32
CA VAL A 106 -13.03 -1.60 -5.89
C VAL A 106 -11.69 -1.96 -6.49
N GLU A 107 -11.18 -3.13 -6.11
CA GLU A 107 -10.00 -3.76 -6.69
C GLU A 107 -10.35 -5.09 -7.34
N GLN A 108 -9.87 -5.31 -8.58
CA GLN A 108 -10.10 -6.55 -9.33
C GLN A 108 -9.06 -7.61 -8.96
N THR A 109 -9.03 -7.99 -7.67
CA THR A 109 -7.98 -8.83 -7.07
C THR A 109 -7.80 -10.18 -7.78
N GLY A 110 -8.90 -10.80 -8.24
CA GLY A 110 -8.82 -12.08 -8.95
C GLY A 110 -8.36 -11.96 -10.41
N ALA A 111 -8.47 -10.76 -11.02
CA ALA A 111 -8.02 -10.48 -12.38
C ALA A 111 -6.59 -9.92 -12.43
N ASN A 112 -6.08 -9.40 -11.32
CA ASN A 112 -4.72 -8.86 -11.24
C ASN A 112 -3.68 -9.98 -11.28
N ASP A 113 -2.71 -9.87 -12.18
CA ASP A 113 -1.56 -10.79 -12.25
C ASP A 113 -0.43 -10.31 -11.33
N TYR A 114 -0.62 -10.41 -10.01
CA TYR A 114 0.37 -9.95 -9.02
C TYR A 114 1.74 -10.63 -9.19
N TRP A 115 1.75 -11.91 -9.56
CA TRP A 115 2.99 -12.64 -9.81
C TRP A 115 3.74 -12.06 -11.00
N GLY A 116 3.04 -11.79 -12.10
CA GLY A 116 3.61 -11.11 -13.26
C GLY A 116 4.08 -9.69 -12.94
N ILE A 117 3.32 -8.94 -12.14
CA ILE A 117 3.70 -7.60 -11.68
C ILE A 117 5.03 -7.64 -10.92
N LEU A 118 5.22 -8.58 -9.99
CA LEU A 118 6.47 -8.74 -9.22
C LEU A 118 7.69 -9.10 -10.09
N HIS A 119 7.48 -9.67 -11.29
CA HIS A 119 8.53 -10.02 -12.23
C HIS A 119 8.74 -9.00 -13.35
N LYS A 120 7.87 -8.00 -13.43
CA LYS A 120 7.95 -6.93 -14.42
C LYS A 120 8.43 -5.61 -13.83
N PHE A 121 8.03 -5.31 -12.63
CA PHE A 121 8.30 -4.05 -11.95
C PHE A 121 9.11 -4.27 -10.67
N SER A 122 9.93 -3.30 -10.34
CA SER A 122 10.63 -3.28 -9.06
C SER A 122 9.66 -3.02 -7.90
N LEU A 123 10.03 -3.45 -6.70
CA LEU A 123 9.19 -3.31 -5.51
C LEU A 123 8.89 -1.84 -5.17
N ASN A 124 9.82 -0.94 -5.44
CA ASN A 124 9.59 0.49 -5.22
C ASN A 124 8.59 1.09 -6.22
N GLU A 125 8.56 0.64 -7.48
CA GLU A 125 7.53 1.06 -8.44
C GLU A 125 6.15 0.57 -8.01
N ILE A 126 6.05 -0.69 -7.59
CA ILE A 126 4.82 -1.30 -7.07
C ILE A 126 4.32 -0.55 -5.82
N LEU A 127 5.23 -0.28 -4.88
CA LEU A 127 4.90 0.45 -3.65
C LEU A 127 4.43 1.87 -3.95
N MET A 128 5.12 2.59 -4.85
CA MET A 128 4.73 3.96 -5.22
C MET A 128 3.36 4.00 -5.90
N ALA A 129 3.03 3.04 -6.76
CA ALA A 129 1.70 2.92 -7.34
C ALA A 129 0.64 2.74 -6.25
N ARG A 130 0.94 1.89 -5.26
CA ARG A 130 0.02 1.64 -4.14
C ARG A 130 -0.13 2.83 -3.20
N ILE A 131 0.97 3.53 -2.91
CA ILE A 131 0.94 4.77 -2.11
C ILE A 131 0.07 5.84 -2.79
N TYR A 132 0.22 5.99 -4.11
CA TYR A 132 -0.63 6.90 -4.87
C TYR A 132 -2.13 6.60 -4.68
N ASP A 133 -2.53 5.33 -4.79
CA ASP A 133 -3.92 4.91 -4.61
C ASP A 133 -4.40 5.20 -3.17
N LEU A 134 -3.58 4.93 -2.16
CA LEU A 134 -3.90 5.20 -0.75
C LEU A 134 -4.02 6.70 -0.44
N GLU A 135 -3.13 7.52 -0.99
CA GLU A 135 -3.22 8.99 -0.85
C GLU A 135 -4.42 9.58 -1.59
N THR A 136 -4.79 8.99 -2.73
CA THR A 136 -6.03 9.35 -3.43
C THR A 136 -7.26 9.05 -2.59
N MET A 137 -7.29 7.89 -1.91
CA MET A 137 -8.34 7.53 -0.96
C MET A 137 -8.39 8.50 0.22
N LEU A 138 -7.23 8.77 0.83
CA LEU A 138 -7.12 9.70 1.97
C LEU A 138 -7.62 11.10 1.59
N ARG A 139 -7.19 11.62 0.45
CA ARG A 139 -7.65 12.92 -0.07
C ARG A 139 -9.16 12.95 -0.22
N LYS A 140 -9.74 11.91 -0.82
CA LYS A 140 -11.18 11.86 -1.06
C LYS A 140 -12.01 11.87 0.23
N ILE A 141 -11.58 11.13 1.24
CA ILE A 141 -12.27 11.18 2.54
C ILE A 141 -12.06 12.51 3.26
N MET A 142 -10.88 13.13 3.18
CA MET A 142 -10.63 14.46 3.75
C MET A 142 -11.53 15.54 3.12
N GLU A 143 -11.75 15.47 1.78
CA GLU A 143 -12.70 16.33 1.08
C GLU A 143 -14.12 16.16 1.65
N LYS A 144 -14.57 14.91 1.79
CA LYS A 144 -15.89 14.60 2.33
C LYS A 144 -16.03 14.99 3.80
N GLU A 145 -15.02 14.81 4.61
CA GLU A 145 -14.98 15.23 6.00
C GLU A 145 -15.10 16.75 6.14
N LYS A 146 -14.45 17.50 5.24
CA LYS A 146 -14.59 18.94 5.18
C LYS A 146 -16.00 19.39 4.77
N GLU A 147 -16.63 18.65 3.83
CA GLU A 147 -17.99 18.95 3.37
C GLU A 147 -19.05 18.65 4.42
N THR A 148 -18.92 17.54 5.13
CA THR A 148 -19.98 16.99 6.00
C THR A 148 -19.77 17.27 7.49
N GLY A 149 -18.54 17.52 7.91
CA GLY A 149 -18.17 17.61 9.33
C GLY A 149 -18.16 16.26 10.06
N HIS A 150 -18.22 15.15 9.33
CA HIS A 150 -18.23 13.79 9.86
C HIS A 150 -17.03 12.99 9.38
N GLN A 151 -16.51 12.10 10.25
CA GLN A 151 -15.44 11.20 9.89
C GLN A 151 -15.89 10.23 8.79
N HIS A 152 -15.09 10.12 7.73
CA HIS A 152 -15.30 9.18 6.60
C HIS A 152 -14.24 8.07 6.59
N SER A 153 -14.54 7.00 5.86
CA SER A 153 -13.68 5.83 5.72
C SER A 153 -13.88 5.16 4.35
N ILE A 154 -13.03 4.20 4.04
CA ILE A 154 -13.10 3.42 2.79
C ILE A 154 -13.70 2.04 3.04
N MET A 155 -14.69 1.66 2.24
CA MET A 155 -15.08 0.27 2.01
C MET A 155 -14.24 -0.26 0.86
N TYR A 156 -13.29 -1.15 1.17
CA TYR A 156 -12.38 -1.71 0.19
C TYR A 156 -12.91 -3.04 -0.31
N ILE A 157 -13.46 -3.06 -1.51
CA ILE A 157 -14.04 -4.26 -2.13
C ILE A 157 -13.00 -4.93 -3.00
N MET A 158 -12.77 -6.21 -2.78
CA MET A 158 -11.84 -7.06 -3.52
C MET A 158 -12.64 -8.09 -4.32
N ASP A 159 -12.72 -7.91 -5.64
CA ASP A 159 -13.36 -8.89 -6.52
C ASP A 159 -12.41 -10.04 -6.80
N LEU A 160 -12.72 -11.22 -6.29
CA LEU A 160 -11.92 -12.43 -6.43
C LEU A 160 -12.25 -13.22 -7.70
N SER A 161 -13.05 -12.66 -8.61
CA SER A 161 -13.37 -13.31 -9.89
C SER A 161 -12.11 -13.63 -10.68
N GLY A 162 -11.91 -14.89 -11.03
CA GLY A 162 -10.72 -15.34 -11.77
C GLY A 162 -9.52 -15.69 -10.90
N LEU A 163 -9.63 -15.57 -9.57
CA LEU A 163 -8.55 -16.01 -8.69
C LEU A 163 -8.36 -17.52 -8.79
N HIS A 164 -7.13 -17.94 -9.02
CA HIS A 164 -6.73 -19.34 -9.07
C HIS A 164 -5.86 -19.70 -7.87
N PHE A 165 -6.04 -20.95 -7.38
CA PHE A 165 -5.19 -21.50 -6.34
C PHE A 165 -3.93 -22.12 -6.93
N ASP A 166 -2.77 -21.55 -6.59
CA ASP A 166 -1.46 -22.08 -6.97
C ASP A 166 -0.40 -21.79 -5.88
N SER A 167 0.80 -22.32 -6.07
CA SER A 167 1.93 -22.09 -5.14
C SER A 167 2.37 -20.63 -5.07
N ASN A 168 2.17 -19.86 -6.15
CA ASN A 168 2.54 -18.46 -6.22
C ASN A 168 1.65 -17.63 -5.31
N LEU A 169 0.36 -17.95 -5.23
CA LEU A 169 -0.58 -17.30 -4.32
C LEU A 169 -0.12 -17.43 -2.84
N ILE A 170 0.33 -18.63 -2.45
CA ILE A 170 0.84 -18.85 -1.07
C ILE A 170 2.14 -18.06 -0.85
N THR A 171 3.02 -18.01 -1.82
CA THR A 171 4.27 -17.23 -1.75
C THR A 171 3.97 -15.74 -1.61
N MET A 172 3.02 -15.21 -2.39
CA MET A 172 2.58 -13.81 -2.31
C MET A 172 1.93 -13.48 -0.97
N LEU A 173 1.08 -14.36 -0.43
CA LEU A 173 0.46 -14.16 0.88
C LEU A 173 1.49 -14.01 2.00
N ARG A 174 2.52 -14.83 1.99
CA ARG A 174 3.59 -14.80 3.00
C ARG A 174 4.59 -13.67 2.79
N GLY A 175 4.75 -13.19 1.59
CA GLY A 175 5.69 -12.14 1.20
C GLY A 175 5.01 -10.79 0.92
N ALA A 176 4.75 -10.51 -0.35
CA ALA A 176 4.33 -9.20 -0.84
C ALA A 176 3.02 -8.70 -0.22
N LEU A 177 2.00 -9.57 -0.10
CA LEU A 177 0.71 -9.18 0.47
C LEU A 177 0.81 -8.91 1.98
N ARG A 178 1.61 -9.68 2.71
CA ARG A 178 1.89 -9.41 4.12
C ARG A 178 2.58 -8.05 4.29
N SER A 179 3.62 -7.78 3.51
CA SER A 179 4.37 -6.53 3.57
C SER A 179 3.48 -5.33 3.28
N LEU A 180 2.62 -5.43 2.26
CA LEU A 180 1.66 -4.38 1.91
C LEU A 180 0.63 -4.17 3.02
N SER A 181 0.09 -5.24 3.59
CA SER A 181 -0.85 -5.15 4.72
C SER A 181 -0.22 -4.47 5.93
N THR A 182 1.03 -4.81 6.26
CA THR A 182 1.79 -4.18 7.34
C THR A 182 1.98 -2.68 7.06
N PHE A 183 2.40 -2.32 5.85
CA PHE A 183 2.58 -0.93 5.44
C PHE A 183 1.27 -0.11 5.56
N ILE A 184 0.15 -0.66 5.09
CA ILE A 184 -1.16 0.01 5.21
C ILE A 184 -1.55 0.21 6.69
N THR A 185 -1.34 -0.80 7.52
CA THR A 185 -1.67 -0.74 8.94
C THR A 185 -0.80 0.26 9.70
N GLU A 186 0.47 0.36 9.34
CA GLU A 186 1.42 1.27 10.00
C GLU A 186 1.22 2.73 9.59
N HIS A 187 0.82 3.01 8.35
CA HIS A 187 0.82 4.36 7.80
C HIS A 187 -0.58 4.93 7.49
N TYR A 188 -1.57 4.08 7.24
CA TYR A 188 -2.95 4.49 6.89
C TYR A 188 -3.95 3.98 7.94
N VAL A 189 -3.65 4.36 9.18
CA VAL A 189 -4.41 3.95 10.37
C VAL A 189 -5.87 4.37 10.22
N GLU A 190 -6.80 3.41 10.43
CA GLU A 190 -8.26 3.60 10.37
C GLU A 190 -8.79 4.23 9.06
N LEU A 191 -7.99 4.26 7.98
CA LEU A 191 -8.44 4.68 6.65
C LEU A 191 -9.49 3.72 6.08
N ILE A 192 -9.24 2.42 6.22
CA ILE A 192 -10.11 1.37 5.69
C ILE A 192 -11.00 0.85 6.81
N ARG A 193 -12.31 0.95 6.62
CA ARG A 193 -13.35 0.46 7.54
C ARG A 193 -13.56 -1.04 7.39
N SER A 194 -13.64 -1.52 6.15
CA SER A 194 -13.87 -2.92 5.86
C SER A 194 -13.16 -3.37 4.58
N PHE A 195 -12.67 -4.60 4.59
CA PHE A 195 -12.21 -5.33 3.41
C PHE A 195 -13.29 -6.33 3.04
N VAL A 196 -13.98 -6.10 1.94
CA VAL A 196 -15.11 -6.92 1.49
C VAL A 196 -14.65 -7.76 0.30
N LEU A 197 -14.42 -9.05 0.53
CA LEU A 197 -14.03 -10.01 -0.49
C LEU A 197 -15.30 -10.56 -1.16
N VAL A 198 -15.54 -10.17 -2.40
CA VAL A 198 -16.72 -10.64 -3.15
C VAL A 198 -16.33 -11.71 -4.16
N ASN A 199 -17.31 -12.48 -4.60
CA ASN A 199 -17.12 -13.57 -5.56
C ASN A 199 -16.03 -14.57 -5.12
N ALA A 200 -15.99 -14.84 -3.82
CA ALA A 200 -14.98 -15.67 -3.20
C ALA A 200 -15.13 -17.13 -3.62
N PRO A 201 -14.10 -17.74 -4.26
CA PRO A 201 -14.13 -19.16 -4.59
C PRO A 201 -14.06 -20.03 -3.31
N GLU A 202 -14.46 -21.29 -3.41
CA GLU A 202 -14.57 -22.20 -2.25
C GLU A 202 -13.25 -22.36 -1.49
N PHE A 203 -12.12 -22.35 -2.19
CA PHE A 203 -10.80 -22.48 -1.55
C PHE A 203 -10.38 -21.27 -0.71
N ILE A 204 -11.13 -20.16 -0.78
CA ILE A 204 -10.75 -18.94 -0.05
C ILE A 204 -10.78 -19.14 1.46
N SER A 205 -11.62 -20.02 1.97
CA SER A 205 -11.66 -20.38 3.39
C SER A 205 -10.33 -21.00 3.88
N MET A 206 -9.71 -21.84 3.05
CA MET A 206 -8.38 -22.40 3.32
C MET A 206 -7.30 -21.29 3.25
N ILE A 207 -7.34 -20.43 2.22
CA ILE A 207 -6.44 -19.28 2.10
C ILE A 207 -6.58 -18.36 3.31
N TRP A 208 -7.80 -18.09 3.75
CA TRP A 208 -8.06 -17.28 4.92
C TRP A 208 -7.48 -17.88 6.20
N SER A 209 -7.53 -19.19 6.37
CA SER A 209 -6.92 -19.87 7.53
C SER A 209 -5.39 -19.67 7.58
N ILE A 210 -4.72 -19.56 6.44
CA ILE A 210 -3.28 -19.27 6.31
C ILE A 210 -3.00 -17.78 6.51
N ALA A 211 -3.81 -16.91 5.93
CA ALA A 211 -3.61 -15.46 5.96
C ALA A 211 -3.95 -14.85 7.33
N LYS A 212 -5.02 -15.34 7.97
CA LYS A 212 -5.55 -14.80 9.23
C LYS A 212 -4.49 -14.63 10.34
N PRO A 213 -3.59 -15.58 10.62
CA PRO A 213 -2.54 -15.41 11.64
C PRO A 213 -1.47 -14.38 11.27
N LEU A 214 -1.34 -14.04 9.97
CA LEU A 214 -0.35 -13.08 9.47
C LEU A 214 -0.84 -11.63 9.55
N LEU A 215 -2.13 -11.42 9.80
CA LEU A 215 -2.76 -10.11 9.86
C LEU A 215 -2.95 -9.65 11.31
N PRO A 216 -2.81 -8.33 11.59
CA PRO A 216 -3.17 -7.76 12.88
C PRO A 216 -4.63 -8.03 13.24
N GLU A 217 -4.93 -8.18 14.53
CA GLU A 217 -6.28 -8.47 15.04
C GLU A 217 -7.34 -7.49 14.48
N LYS A 218 -7.05 -6.21 14.53
CA LYS A 218 -7.95 -5.16 14.02
C LYS A 218 -8.23 -5.32 12.51
N THR A 219 -7.24 -5.70 11.73
CA THR A 219 -7.42 -5.96 10.28
C THR A 219 -8.30 -7.18 10.05
N ARG A 220 -8.09 -8.25 10.84
CA ARG A 220 -8.91 -9.47 10.74
C ARG A 220 -10.39 -9.23 10.97
N GLN A 221 -10.71 -8.37 11.94
CA GLN A 221 -12.09 -8.01 12.29
C GLN A 221 -12.79 -7.18 11.19
N LYS A 222 -12.03 -6.54 10.31
CA LYS A 222 -12.55 -5.75 9.18
C LYS A 222 -12.81 -6.57 7.92
N VAL A 223 -12.45 -7.85 7.88
CA VAL A 223 -12.59 -8.70 6.68
C VAL A 223 -13.95 -9.37 6.65
N ILE A 224 -14.67 -9.16 5.56
CA ILE A 224 -15.97 -9.75 5.24
C ILE A 224 -15.77 -10.60 3.97
N ILE A 225 -16.16 -11.86 4.00
CA ILE A 225 -16.01 -12.78 2.86
C ILE A 225 -17.38 -13.19 2.37
N MET A 226 -17.68 -12.88 1.12
CA MET A 226 -18.93 -13.21 0.44
C MET A 226 -18.69 -14.25 -0.65
N GLY A 227 -19.33 -15.43 -0.52
CA GLY A 227 -19.15 -16.55 -1.45
C GLY A 227 -19.70 -16.27 -2.84
N ALA A 228 -19.18 -16.96 -3.85
CA ALA A 228 -19.49 -16.74 -5.27
C ALA A 228 -20.98 -16.83 -5.62
N SER A 229 -21.77 -17.58 -4.87
CA SER A 229 -23.20 -17.80 -5.17
C SER A 229 -24.13 -16.66 -4.71
N HIS A 230 -23.80 -15.94 -3.64
CA HIS A 230 -24.72 -15.00 -2.99
C HIS A 230 -24.19 -13.56 -2.85
N TRP A 231 -22.93 -13.31 -3.13
CA TRP A 231 -22.28 -12.02 -2.91
C TRP A 231 -23.00 -10.82 -3.54
N ARG A 232 -23.65 -11.04 -4.70
CA ARG A 232 -24.40 -9.96 -5.37
C ARG A 232 -25.57 -9.43 -4.55
N LYS A 233 -26.25 -10.30 -3.80
CA LYS A 233 -27.31 -9.91 -2.90
C LYS A 233 -26.73 -9.28 -1.63
N GLU A 234 -25.69 -9.89 -1.08
CA GLU A 234 -25.08 -9.45 0.17
C GLU A 234 -24.42 -8.06 0.04
N ILE A 235 -23.72 -7.77 -1.08
CA ILE A 235 -23.09 -6.47 -1.28
C ILE A 235 -24.11 -5.34 -1.42
N LEU A 236 -25.31 -5.62 -1.92
CA LEU A 236 -26.39 -4.65 -2.02
C LEU A 236 -27.01 -4.29 -0.65
N GLU A 237 -26.68 -4.99 0.41
CA GLU A 237 -27.01 -4.62 1.79
C GLU A 237 -26.03 -3.56 2.36
N MET A 238 -24.89 -3.36 1.70
CA MET A 238 -23.81 -2.46 2.13
C MET A 238 -23.65 -1.23 1.25
N ALA A 239 -23.88 -1.38 -0.07
CA ALA A 239 -23.69 -0.31 -1.05
C ALA A 239 -24.77 -0.34 -2.12
N THR A 240 -25.19 0.84 -2.58
CA THR A 240 -26.14 0.94 -3.69
C THR A 240 -25.48 0.58 -5.03
N PRO A 241 -26.24 0.17 -6.03
CA PRO A 241 -25.73 -0.15 -7.38
C PRO A 241 -24.89 0.98 -8.00
N LYS A 242 -25.16 2.23 -7.66
CA LYS A 242 -24.43 3.40 -8.15
C LYS A 242 -22.94 3.38 -7.76
N ALA A 243 -22.63 2.84 -6.57
CA ALA A 243 -21.27 2.73 -6.06
C ALA A 243 -20.54 1.47 -6.57
N LEU A 244 -21.21 0.59 -7.31
CA LEU A 244 -20.67 -0.69 -7.73
C LEU A 244 -20.29 -0.68 -9.22
N PRO A 245 -19.29 -1.50 -9.66
CA PRO A 245 -18.81 -1.47 -11.03
C PRO A 245 -19.86 -1.87 -12.06
N ALA A 246 -19.95 -1.13 -13.16
CA ALA A 246 -20.85 -1.44 -14.27
C ALA A 246 -20.56 -2.82 -14.89
N PHE A 247 -19.29 -3.23 -14.94
CA PHE A 247 -18.91 -4.53 -15.54
C PHE A 247 -19.39 -5.76 -14.76
N TRP A 248 -19.85 -5.59 -13.51
CA TRP A 248 -20.50 -6.70 -12.78
C TRP A 248 -21.88 -7.06 -13.35
N ASN A 249 -22.45 -6.20 -14.17
CA ASN A 249 -23.71 -6.44 -14.89
C ASN A 249 -23.53 -7.22 -16.19
N GLU A 250 -22.29 -7.45 -16.65
CA GLU A 250 -22.04 -8.16 -17.90
C GLU A 250 -22.32 -9.65 -17.78
N SER A 251 -22.95 -10.23 -18.81
CA SER A 251 -23.12 -11.67 -18.90
C SER A 251 -21.77 -12.39 -19.06
N SER A 252 -21.71 -13.65 -18.60
CA SER A 252 -20.50 -14.48 -18.74
C SER A 252 -20.08 -14.69 -20.21
N GLU A 253 -21.01 -14.65 -21.15
CA GLU A 253 -20.76 -14.77 -22.60
C GLU A 253 -20.12 -13.52 -23.18
N ASN A 254 -20.56 -12.34 -22.75
CA ASN A 254 -19.98 -11.07 -23.19
C ASN A 254 -18.57 -10.87 -22.64
N ARG A 255 -18.27 -11.40 -21.44
CA ARG A 255 -16.90 -11.42 -20.89
C ARG A 255 -15.92 -12.19 -21.76
N LYS A 256 -16.34 -13.35 -22.32
CA LYS A 256 -15.48 -14.19 -23.19
C LYS A 256 -15.21 -13.54 -24.53
N GLN A 257 -16.10 -12.67 -25.01
CA GLN A 257 -15.99 -12.04 -26.33
C GLN A 257 -15.38 -10.63 -26.29
N GLY A 258 -15.00 -10.12 -25.11
CA GLY A 258 -14.44 -8.74 -24.96
C GLY A 258 -15.44 -7.64 -25.34
N ARG A 259 -16.72 -7.97 -25.48
CA ARG A 259 -17.78 -7.01 -25.81
C ARG A 259 -18.39 -6.46 -24.52
N SER A 260 -18.47 -5.14 -24.42
CA SER A 260 -19.32 -4.47 -23.45
C SER A 260 -20.76 -4.86 -23.74
N GLY A 261 -21.35 -5.70 -22.91
CA GLY A 261 -22.65 -6.28 -23.16
C GLY A 261 -23.78 -5.57 -22.46
N SER A 262 -24.92 -5.63 -23.07
CA SER A 262 -26.20 -5.26 -22.51
C SER A 262 -26.45 -5.91 -21.15
N MET A 263 -26.90 -5.10 -20.20
CA MET A 263 -27.20 -5.47 -18.82
C MET A 263 -28.25 -6.61 -18.73
N VAL A 264 -27.80 -7.78 -18.33
CA VAL A 264 -28.74 -8.85 -17.92
C VAL A 264 -28.71 -8.87 -16.37
N ASN A 265 -29.80 -8.49 -15.74
CA ASN A 265 -29.97 -8.25 -14.30
C ASN A 265 -29.22 -6.98 -13.85
N SER A 266 -29.64 -5.86 -14.40
CA SER A 266 -29.03 -4.56 -14.13
C SER A 266 -29.11 -4.20 -12.66
N TRP A 267 -27.97 -3.78 -12.11
CA TRP A 267 -27.91 -3.06 -10.83
C TRP A 267 -28.64 -1.72 -10.91
N GLY A 268 -29.15 -1.36 -12.07
CA GLY A 268 -29.82 -0.10 -12.37
C GLY A 268 -28.89 0.93 -13.02
N PRO A 269 -29.47 2.06 -13.49
CA PRO A 269 -28.70 3.15 -14.05
C PRO A 269 -27.81 3.77 -12.98
N GLY A 270 -26.56 4.04 -13.30
CA GLY A 270 -25.63 4.76 -12.44
C GLY A 270 -24.53 3.94 -11.78
N ALA A 271 -24.34 2.67 -12.18
CA ALA A 271 -23.15 1.92 -11.79
C ALA A 271 -21.87 2.64 -12.27
N SER A 272 -20.85 2.62 -11.42
CA SER A 272 -19.57 3.28 -11.70
C SER A 272 -18.80 2.53 -12.79
N GLU A 273 -18.16 3.28 -13.69
CA GLU A 273 -17.25 2.73 -14.68
C GLU A 273 -15.84 2.63 -14.10
N LEU A 274 -15.24 1.46 -14.25
CA LEU A 274 -13.84 1.19 -13.90
C LEU A 274 -13.18 0.46 -15.06
N ASN A 275 -11.89 0.71 -15.26
CA ASN A 275 -11.10 -0.04 -16.22
C ASN A 275 -10.95 -1.50 -15.77
N ARG A 276 -10.72 -2.39 -16.74
CA ARG A 276 -10.36 -3.78 -16.45
C ARG A 276 -8.86 -3.93 -16.36
N SER A 277 -8.41 -4.71 -15.38
CA SER A 277 -7.00 -5.08 -15.25
C SER A 277 -6.50 -5.79 -16.51
N LYS A 278 -5.30 -5.42 -16.97
CA LYS A 278 -4.62 -6.08 -18.07
C LYS A 278 -3.76 -7.22 -17.53
N PRO A 279 -3.75 -8.40 -18.17
CA PRO A 279 -2.80 -9.45 -17.83
C PRO A 279 -1.38 -9.00 -18.19
N VAL A 280 -0.39 -9.43 -17.40
CA VAL A 280 1.01 -9.16 -17.71
C VAL A 280 1.45 -10.05 -18.87
N ASP A 281 1.99 -9.45 -19.93
CA ASP A 281 2.62 -10.22 -21.00
C ASP A 281 3.86 -10.93 -20.48
N ARG A 282 3.85 -12.27 -20.51
CA ARG A 282 4.94 -13.11 -20.01
C ARG A 282 6.24 -12.94 -20.81
N ASN A 283 6.17 -12.45 -22.05
CA ASN A 283 7.35 -12.12 -22.84
C ASN A 283 8.03 -10.82 -22.40
N SER A 284 7.29 -9.96 -21.69
CA SER A 284 7.77 -8.66 -21.18
C SER A 284 8.25 -8.72 -19.72
N LEU A 285 8.34 -9.90 -19.12
CA LEU A 285 8.91 -10.06 -17.78
C LEU A 285 10.38 -9.67 -17.77
N TYR A 286 10.82 -9.13 -16.65
CA TYR A 286 12.23 -8.83 -16.44
C TYR A 286 13.07 -10.09 -16.62
N LYS A 287 14.01 -10.01 -17.56
CA LYS A 287 15.01 -11.07 -17.80
C LYS A 287 16.34 -10.50 -17.31
N SER A 288 16.92 -11.14 -16.32
CA SER A 288 18.24 -10.78 -15.87
C SER A 288 19.23 -10.96 -17.02
N ASP A 289 19.71 -9.84 -17.59
CA ASP A 289 20.84 -9.85 -18.51
C ASP A 289 22.11 -9.93 -17.66
N PRO A 290 22.92 -11.01 -17.77
CA PRO A 290 24.17 -11.15 -17.03
C PRO A 290 25.13 -9.98 -17.21
N LYS A 291 25.00 -9.19 -18.29
CA LYS A 291 25.83 -8.00 -18.56
C LYS A 291 25.27 -6.73 -17.95
N GLN A 292 23.98 -6.68 -17.61
CA GLN A 292 23.29 -5.49 -17.11
C GLN A 292 22.77 -5.62 -15.67
N THR A 293 22.80 -6.81 -15.10
CA THR A 293 22.38 -7.02 -13.71
C THR A 293 23.45 -6.58 -12.73
N VAL A 294 23.02 -6.30 -11.51
CA VAL A 294 23.92 -6.11 -10.37
C VAL A 294 24.88 -7.31 -10.22
N ALA A 295 24.54 -8.47 -10.80
CA ALA A 295 25.33 -9.70 -10.77
C ALA A 295 26.56 -9.72 -11.69
N SER A 296 26.70 -8.81 -12.66
CA SER A 296 27.81 -8.83 -13.63
C SER A 296 28.99 -8.00 -13.18
N GLY A 297 29.93 -8.56 -12.46
CA GLY A 297 31.33 -8.06 -12.28
C GLY A 297 31.54 -6.71 -11.59
N TYR A 298 30.55 -5.83 -11.54
CA TYR A 298 30.63 -4.46 -11.03
C TYR A 298 29.74 -4.21 -9.81
N TYR A 299 29.44 -5.23 -9.04
CA TYR A 299 28.67 -5.08 -7.80
C TYR A 299 29.54 -5.22 -6.56
N LYS A 300 29.09 -4.57 -5.49
CA LYS A 300 29.58 -4.82 -4.14
C LYS A 300 28.56 -5.70 -3.41
N GLN A 301 29.03 -6.54 -2.50
CA GLN A 301 28.17 -7.39 -1.69
C GLN A 301 28.23 -6.96 -0.23
N LEU A 302 27.07 -6.82 0.38
CA LEU A 302 26.89 -6.61 1.82
C LEU A 302 26.14 -7.82 2.39
N ASN A 303 26.71 -8.41 3.44
CA ASN A 303 26.05 -9.49 4.19
C ASN A 303 25.54 -8.95 5.52
N VAL A 304 24.25 -9.15 5.78
CA VAL A 304 23.64 -8.70 7.04
C VAL A 304 23.18 -9.91 7.84
N SER A 305 23.79 -10.12 8.99
CA SER A 305 23.49 -11.25 9.88
C SER A 305 22.04 -11.20 10.39
N PRO A 306 21.46 -12.35 10.75
CA PRO A 306 20.13 -12.40 11.36
C PRO A 306 20.02 -11.47 12.58
N GLY A 307 18.90 -10.79 12.72
CA GLY A 307 18.65 -9.85 13.81
C GLY A 307 19.51 -8.58 13.81
N LYS A 308 20.27 -8.32 12.74
CA LYS A 308 21.19 -7.18 12.64
C LYS A 308 20.77 -6.23 11.52
N SER A 309 21.36 -5.05 11.56
CA SER A 309 21.27 -4.02 10.53
C SER A 309 22.66 -3.63 10.08
N SER A 310 22.80 -3.12 8.87
CA SER A 310 24.04 -2.56 8.34
C SER A 310 23.73 -1.43 7.36
N TYR A 311 24.74 -0.68 6.97
CA TYR A 311 24.58 0.44 6.05
C TYR A 311 25.77 0.58 5.12
N VAL A 312 25.53 1.33 4.05
CA VAL A 312 26.55 1.70 3.07
C VAL A 312 26.44 3.21 2.84
N ASP A 313 27.53 3.91 2.99
CA ASP A 313 27.59 5.35 2.76
C ASP A 313 27.79 5.62 1.27
N LEU A 314 26.84 6.29 0.64
CA LEU A 314 26.86 6.39 -0.80
C LEU A 314 25.96 7.36 -1.55
N LYS A 315 26.15 7.22 -2.89
CA LYS A 315 25.24 7.57 -3.99
C LYS A 315 24.77 6.28 -4.67
N VAL A 316 23.51 5.86 -4.51
CA VAL A 316 22.98 4.55 -4.96
C VAL A 316 22.20 4.64 -6.24
N GLU A 317 22.35 3.65 -7.14
CA GLU A 317 21.49 3.47 -8.31
C GLU A 317 20.62 2.21 -8.26
N LYS A 318 21.20 1.05 -7.92
CA LYS A 318 20.49 -0.24 -7.94
C LYS A 318 20.94 -1.15 -6.83
N PHE A 319 20.00 -1.93 -6.28
CA PHE A 319 20.31 -3.05 -5.42
C PHE A 319 19.30 -4.20 -5.60
N GLU A 320 19.72 -5.41 -5.23
CA GLU A 320 18.92 -6.61 -5.16
C GLU A 320 19.22 -7.40 -3.90
N THR A 321 18.27 -8.21 -3.43
CA THR A 321 18.40 -9.01 -2.23
C THR A 321 17.97 -10.45 -2.46
N ASP A 322 18.49 -11.38 -1.67
CA ASP A 322 18.15 -12.80 -1.71
C ASP A 322 17.11 -13.21 -0.64
N GLY A 323 16.65 -12.29 0.17
CA GLY A 323 15.67 -12.54 1.23
C GLY A 323 14.85 -11.32 1.59
N HIS A 324 13.92 -11.47 2.54
CA HIS A 324 13.16 -10.36 3.10
C HIS A 324 14.08 -9.39 3.83
N PHE A 325 13.80 -8.10 3.72
CA PHE A 325 14.64 -7.06 4.28
C PHE A 325 13.84 -5.81 4.65
N SER A 326 14.48 -4.91 5.40
CA SER A 326 14.04 -3.52 5.54
C SER A 326 15.13 -2.62 4.98
N PHE A 327 14.75 -1.50 4.39
CA PHE A 327 15.73 -0.52 3.95
C PHE A 327 15.24 0.91 4.14
N GLY A 328 16.19 1.86 4.17
CA GLY A 328 15.92 3.27 4.17
C GLY A 328 17.12 4.05 3.64
N PHE A 329 16.88 5.30 3.22
CA PHE A 329 17.93 6.18 2.73
C PHE A 329 17.90 7.50 3.49
N TYR A 330 19.05 7.89 4.04
CA TYR A 330 19.17 8.99 4.97
C TYR A 330 20.33 9.91 4.60
N PHE A 331 20.20 11.17 4.96
CA PHE A 331 21.30 12.11 5.06
C PHE A 331 21.79 12.12 6.51
N VAL A 332 23.10 12.06 6.72
CA VAL A 332 23.71 12.08 8.05
C VAL A 332 23.94 13.54 8.44
N GLU A 333 23.12 14.03 9.37
CA GLU A 333 23.22 15.42 9.86
C GLU A 333 24.37 15.58 10.83
N ASP A 334 24.54 14.62 11.73
CA ASP A 334 25.64 14.55 12.67
C ASP A 334 26.03 13.09 12.95
N GLU A 335 27.24 12.70 12.58
CA GLU A 335 27.76 11.36 12.83
C GLU A 335 27.90 11.02 14.31
N LYS A 336 28.24 12.03 15.15
CA LYS A 336 28.51 11.81 16.58
C LYS A 336 27.23 11.59 17.38
N SER A 337 26.19 12.33 17.05
CA SER A 337 24.87 12.17 17.69
C SER A 337 23.98 11.11 17.05
N ASN A 338 24.44 10.49 15.94
CA ASN A 338 23.67 9.53 15.15
C ASN A 338 22.33 10.10 14.65
N GLN A 339 22.33 11.41 14.33
CA GLN A 339 21.15 12.08 13.77
C GLN A 339 21.12 11.94 12.25
N TRP A 340 20.03 11.34 11.76
CA TRP A 340 19.85 11.06 10.34
C TRP A 340 18.53 11.66 9.86
N LYS A 341 18.58 12.45 8.81
CA LYS A 341 17.40 12.96 8.13
C LYS A 341 16.93 11.95 7.09
N MET A 342 15.67 11.56 7.17
CA MET A 342 15.06 10.64 6.22
C MET A 342 14.94 11.29 4.85
N ILE A 343 15.55 10.68 3.83
CA ILE A 343 15.43 11.08 2.43
C ILE A 343 14.42 10.17 1.71
N TYR A 344 14.60 8.86 1.85
CA TYR A 344 13.68 7.85 1.37
C TYR A 344 13.15 7.08 2.59
N PRO A 345 11.84 6.82 2.67
CA PRO A 345 11.27 6.22 3.87
C PRO A 345 11.91 4.90 4.25
N ARG A 346 11.99 4.65 5.55
CA ARG A 346 12.30 3.31 6.03
C ARG A 346 11.10 2.41 5.75
N LEU A 347 11.31 1.46 4.86
CA LEU A 347 10.35 0.43 4.54
C LEU A 347 10.70 -0.83 5.31
N ASN A 348 9.78 -1.26 6.16
CA ASN A 348 9.90 -2.48 6.95
C ASN A 348 9.25 -3.65 6.19
N HIS A 349 9.75 -4.87 6.40
CA HIS A 349 9.16 -6.08 5.84
C HIS A 349 9.01 -6.11 4.31
N ILE A 350 10.03 -5.65 3.58
CA ILE A 350 10.01 -5.78 2.12
C ILE A 350 10.21 -7.25 1.75
N PRO A 351 9.36 -7.81 0.87
CA PRO A 351 9.49 -9.21 0.45
C PRO A 351 10.73 -9.42 -0.42
N GLY A 352 11.40 -10.52 -0.21
CA GLY A 352 12.49 -10.98 -1.07
C GLY A 352 12.35 -12.48 -1.36
N PRO A 353 13.08 -13.00 -2.32
CA PRO A 353 14.06 -12.27 -3.14
C PRO A 353 13.42 -11.21 -4.04
N THR A 354 14.19 -10.18 -4.40
CA THR A 354 13.76 -9.20 -5.41
C THR A 354 13.86 -9.83 -6.80
N TYR A 355 12.73 -9.95 -7.50
CA TYR A 355 12.70 -10.49 -8.86
C TYR A 355 13.17 -9.47 -9.91
N VAL A 356 12.93 -8.19 -9.63
CA VAL A 356 13.42 -7.05 -10.39
C VAL A 356 14.27 -6.20 -9.44
N PRO A 357 15.50 -5.80 -9.82
CA PRO A 357 16.33 -4.97 -8.97
C PRO A 357 15.64 -3.67 -8.60
N MET A 358 15.71 -3.27 -7.34
CA MET A 358 15.25 -1.95 -6.91
C MET A 358 16.23 -0.90 -7.40
N SER A 359 15.72 0.20 -7.93
CA SER A 359 16.51 1.33 -8.40
C SER A 359 15.95 2.64 -7.88
N GLY A 360 16.83 3.63 -7.69
CA GLY A 360 16.45 4.96 -7.27
C GLY A 360 17.51 5.98 -7.66
N GLN A 361 17.08 7.23 -7.77
CA GLN A 361 17.97 8.37 -8.03
C GLN A 361 17.70 9.43 -6.97
N HIS A 362 18.74 10.09 -6.52
CA HIS A 362 18.63 11.22 -5.61
C HIS A 362 19.58 12.32 -6.04
N LYS A 363 19.03 13.51 -6.26
CA LYS A 363 19.82 14.73 -6.44
C LYS A 363 20.20 15.26 -5.07
N SER A 364 21.49 15.28 -4.76
CA SER A 364 21.97 15.81 -3.50
C SER A 364 21.74 17.32 -3.41
N GLU A 365 20.95 17.75 -2.44
CA GLU A 365 20.71 19.16 -2.14
C GLU A 365 21.68 19.68 -1.05
N MET A 366 22.29 18.78 -0.32
CA MET A 366 23.21 19.06 0.78
C MET A 366 24.54 18.34 0.57
N THR A 367 25.63 19.02 0.90
CA THR A 367 26.95 18.40 0.93
C THR A 367 27.12 17.61 2.23
N GLY A 368 27.47 16.33 2.15
CA GLY A 368 27.65 15.47 3.31
C GLY A 368 27.52 14.00 2.98
N ILE A 369 27.33 13.20 4.00
CA ILE A 369 27.24 11.74 3.91
C ILE A 369 25.78 11.33 3.72
N TYR A 370 25.54 10.52 2.69
CA TYR A 370 24.26 9.86 2.46
C TYR A 370 24.42 8.38 2.77
N ARG A 371 23.42 7.82 3.44
CA ARG A 371 23.52 6.48 4.04
C ARG A 371 22.35 5.60 3.63
N LEU A 372 22.64 4.52 2.91
CA LEU A 372 21.67 3.48 2.58
C LEU A 372 21.70 2.41 3.68
N PHE A 373 20.59 2.30 4.39
CA PHE A 373 20.43 1.42 5.52
C PHE A 373 19.69 0.15 5.11
N PHE A 374 20.18 -1.01 5.55
CA PHE A 374 19.54 -2.30 5.39
C PHE A 374 19.40 -2.99 6.75
N SER A 375 18.27 -3.65 6.96
CA SER A 375 18.02 -4.44 8.16
C SER A 375 17.54 -5.84 7.83
N ASN A 376 18.03 -6.80 8.58
CA ASN A 376 17.62 -8.20 8.60
C ASN A 376 17.07 -8.61 9.98
N GLU A 377 16.49 -7.63 10.69
CA GLU A 377 16.04 -7.77 12.09
C GLU A 377 14.95 -8.81 12.29
N HIS A 378 14.20 -9.11 11.22
CA HIS A 378 13.11 -10.08 11.26
C HIS A 378 13.53 -11.51 10.86
N SER A 379 14.79 -11.72 10.49
CA SER A 379 15.32 -13.04 10.18
C SER A 379 15.92 -13.70 11.42
N TRP A 380 15.69 -15.00 11.56
CA TRP A 380 16.23 -15.80 12.65
C TRP A 380 17.46 -16.61 12.23
N PHE A 381 17.55 -17.01 10.97
CA PHE A 381 18.57 -17.94 10.48
C PHE A 381 19.24 -17.50 9.17
N HIS A 382 18.55 -16.74 8.32
CA HIS A 382 19.04 -16.38 7.00
C HIS A 382 19.99 -15.19 7.07
N VAL A 383 21.18 -15.34 6.50
CA VAL A 383 22.10 -14.21 6.24
C VAL A 383 21.67 -13.53 4.95
N LEU A 384 21.18 -12.31 5.07
CA LEU A 384 20.75 -11.52 3.94
C LEU A 384 21.95 -11.10 3.08
N LYS A 385 21.94 -11.47 1.82
CA LYS A 385 22.92 -11.03 0.82
C LYS A 385 22.32 -9.93 -0.03
N ILE A 386 23.00 -8.79 -0.05
CA ILE A 386 22.58 -7.62 -0.80
C ILE A 386 23.65 -7.34 -1.82
N ARG A 387 23.27 -7.34 -3.09
CA ARG A 387 24.13 -6.90 -4.18
C ARG A 387 23.70 -5.51 -4.60
N TYR A 388 24.64 -4.58 -4.72
CA TYR A 388 24.32 -3.21 -5.04
C TYR A 388 25.35 -2.59 -6.00
N ARG A 389 24.86 -1.66 -6.80
CA ARG A 389 25.68 -0.82 -7.68
C ARG A 389 25.36 0.64 -7.42
N ILE A 390 26.39 1.44 -7.48
CA ILE A 390 26.32 2.88 -7.26
C ILE A 390 27.01 3.55 -8.44
N GLN A 391 26.37 4.61 -8.96
CA GLN A 391 26.99 5.54 -9.90
C GLN A 391 26.83 6.95 -9.37
N SER A 392 27.87 7.75 -9.48
CA SER A 392 27.83 9.18 -9.18
C SER A 392 28.11 9.96 -10.46
N ASN A 393 27.24 10.90 -10.79
CA ASN A 393 27.44 11.78 -11.95
C ASN A 393 28.38 12.95 -11.63
N LEU A 394 29.39 12.75 -10.79
CA LEU A 394 30.29 13.82 -10.34
C LEU A 394 31.34 14.28 -11.38
N ASN A 395 31.43 13.66 -12.57
CA ASN A 395 32.44 14.03 -13.55
C ASN A 395 31.88 14.03 -14.96
N LYS A 396 31.08 15.04 -15.31
CA LYS A 396 30.79 15.39 -16.72
C LYS A 396 30.82 16.90 -16.99
N GLU A 397 31.43 17.68 -16.14
CA GLU A 397 31.60 19.12 -16.36
C GLU A 397 33.07 19.58 -16.27
N GLU A 398 34.04 18.72 -16.54
CA GLU A 398 35.42 19.15 -16.82
C GLU A 398 36.06 18.14 -17.81
N GLU A 399 35.75 18.28 -19.10
CA GLU A 399 36.64 18.05 -20.24
C GLU A 399 36.20 18.94 -21.41
#